data_0233c3e1a9c0a063553fec821aeb63ff
#
_entry.id   0233c3e1a9c0a063553fec821aeb63ff
#
_cell.length_a   1.000
_cell.length_b   1.000
_cell.length_c   1.000
_cell.angle_alpha   90.00
_cell.angle_beta   90.00
_cell.angle_gamma   90.00
#
_symmetry.space_group_name_H-M   'P 1'
#
loop_
_entity.id
_entity.type
_entity.pdbx_description
1 polymer ?
#
loop_
_entity_poly.entity_id
_entity_poly.type
_entity_poly.pdbx_seq_one_letter_code
_entity_poly.pdbx_strand_id
1 'polypeptide(L)'
;MVPTKATNLIKPVADELDISEEMLDDMVTFYYNNLRKTLSGLKGLKIDVPGLGHFLIRQKRVEGGIAKINKTLESTDEGSFNSYHYKKLQEEKLKLLLSIKNKIDEFLIERKQFRDEQDKYYLEKQKSNS
;
A
#
# COMPACT_ATOMS: atom_id res chain seq x y z
N MET A 1 -18.59 11.74 14.76
CA MET A 1 -17.33 11.83 15.53
C MET A 1 -16.41 12.85 14.84
N VAL A 2 -16.06 13.94 15.47
CA VAL A 2 -15.10 14.91 14.91
C VAL A 2 -13.70 14.33 15.15
N PRO A 3 -12.86 14.16 14.13
CA PRO A 3 -11.51 13.66 14.33
C PRO A 3 -10.71 14.65 15.20
N THR A 4 -10.18 14.16 16.30
CA THR A 4 -9.30 14.93 17.18
C THR A 4 -8.01 15.24 16.43
N LYS A 5 -7.63 16.52 16.36
CA LYS A 5 -6.36 16.92 15.75
C LYS A 5 -5.20 16.34 16.58
N ALA A 6 -4.17 15.83 15.91
CA ALA A 6 -2.97 15.29 16.59
C ALA A 6 -2.35 16.31 17.56
N THR A 7 -2.38 17.59 17.22
CA THR A 7 -1.91 18.70 18.07
C THR A 7 -2.54 18.73 19.46
N ASN A 8 -3.80 18.28 19.62
CA ASN A 8 -4.48 18.28 20.92
C ASN A 8 -4.03 17.12 21.81
N LEU A 9 -3.33 16.14 21.23
CA LEU A 9 -2.85 14.94 21.94
C LEU A 9 -1.36 15.04 22.33
N ILE A 10 -0.62 15.93 21.70
CA ILE A 10 0.84 16.05 21.91
C ILE A 10 1.14 16.38 23.37
N LYS A 11 0.51 17.40 23.92
CA LYS A 11 0.78 17.82 25.30
C LYS A 11 0.49 16.72 26.35
N PRO A 12 -0.72 16.12 26.40
CA PRO A 12 -1.00 15.08 27.41
C PRO A 12 -0.10 13.84 27.24
N VAL A 13 0.26 13.47 26.02
CA VAL A 13 1.16 12.33 25.78
C VAL A 13 2.61 12.66 26.16
N ALA A 14 3.07 13.87 25.87
CA ALA A 14 4.40 14.34 26.26
C ALA A 14 4.56 14.33 27.79
N ASP A 15 3.53 14.81 28.50
CA ASP A 15 3.48 14.80 29.97
C ASP A 15 3.51 13.37 30.53
N GLU A 16 2.76 12.44 29.90
CA GLU A 16 2.73 11.04 30.30
C GLU A 16 4.08 10.33 30.09
N LEU A 17 4.80 10.67 29.02
CA LEU A 17 6.09 10.08 28.67
C LEU A 17 7.30 10.79 29.28
N ASP A 18 7.07 11.89 29.99
CA ASP A 18 8.12 12.74 30.59
C ASP A 18 9.15 13.24 29.55
N ILE A 19 8.65 13.68 28.40
CA ILE A 19 9.43 14.26 27.32
C ILE A 19 8.90 15.63 26.92
N SER A 20 9.70 16.45 26.21
CA SER A 20 9.23 17.73 25.70
C SER A 20 8.19 17.55 24.56
N GLU A 21 7.26 18.50 24.47
CA GLU A 21 6.26 18.52 23.37
C GLU A 21 6.96 18.60 21.99
N GLU A 22 8.06 19.36 21.88
CA GLU A 22 8.86 19.49 20.66
C GLU A 22 9.46 18.13 20.25
N MET A 23 10.05 17.40 21.18
CA MET A 23 10.62 16.08 20.93
C MET A 23 9.55 15.09 20.49
N LEU A 24 8.37 15.11 21.11
CA LEU A 24 7.25 14.24 20.70
C LEU A 24 6.75 14.60 19.29
N ASP A 25 6.61 15.89 18.96
CA ASP A 25 6.16 16.35 17.65
C ASP A 25 7.15 15.91 16.55
N ASP A 26 8.45 16.04 16.80
CA ASP A 26 9.52 15.57 15.90
C ASP A 26 9.44 14.06 15.68
N MET A 27 9.26 13.27 16.74
CA MET A 27 9.11 11.82 16.65
C MET A 27 7.88 11.41 15.83
N VAL A 28 6.73 12.05 16.07
CA VAL A 28 5.48 11.81 15.35
C VAL A 28 5.64 12.18 13.87
N THR A 29 6.22 13.34 13.58
CA THR A 29 6.47 13.81 12.22
C THR A 29 7.41 12.86 11.46
N PHE A 30 8.50 12.44 12.09
CA PHE A 30 9.43 11.46 11.53
C PHE A 30 8.74 10.13 11.20
N TYR A 31 7.94 9.60 12.13
CA TYR A 31 7.19 8.36 11.95
C TYR A 31 6.21 8.45 10.78
N TYR A 32 5.40 9.50 10.71
CA TYR A 32 4.44 9.68 9.62
C TYR A 32 5.13 9.88 8.26
N ASN A 33 6.24 10.58 8.21
CA ASN A 33 6.99 10.75 6.97
C ASN A 33 7.55 9.42 6.46
N ASN A 34 8.07 8.57 7.35
CA ASN A 34 8.54 7.23 6.99
C ASN A 34 7.39 6.33 6.56
N LEU A 35 6.27 6.34 7.27
CA LEU A 35 5.07 5.59 6.90
C LEU A 35 4.56 6.01 5.53
N ARG A 36 4.47 7.33 5.26
CA ARG A 36 4.07 7.87 3.95
C ARG A 36 5.00 7.40 2.83
N LYS A 37 6.33 7.46 3.03
CA LYS A 37 7.32 6.97 2.06
C LYS A 37 7.16 5.48 1.79
N THR A 38 6.94 4.69 2.83
CA THR A 38 6.73 3.23 2.71
C THR A 38 5.44 2.90 1.96
N LEU A 39 4.34 3.58 2.29
CA LEU A 39 3.05 3.39 1.61
C LEU A 39 3.08 3.85 0.15
N SER A 40 3.69 5.01 -0.12
CA SER A 40 3.79 5.54 -1.49
C SER A 40 4.77 4.77 -2.37
N GLY A 41 5.81 4.18 -1.78
CA GLY A 41 6.79 3.35 -2.49
C GLY A 41 6.26 1.99 -2.95
N LEU A 42 5.11 1.55 -2.44
CA LEU A 42 4.43 0.30 -2.80
C LEU A 42 5.37 -0.91 -2.89
N LYS A 43 6.35 -0.98 -1.99
CA LYS A 43 7.39 -2.03 -1.99
C LYS A 43 6.87 -3.42 -1.65
N GLY A 44 5.70 -3.52 -1.01
CA GLY A 44 5.09 -4.78 -0.61
C GLY A 44 3.57 -4.74 -0.71
N LEU A 45 2.95 -5.92 -0.73
CA LEU A 45 1.50 -6.07 -0.78
C LEU A 45 0.83 -5.85 0.58
N LYS A 46 1.59 -6.00 1.64
CA LYS A 46 1.17 -5.84 3.03
C LYS A 46 2.20 -5.03 3.80
N ILE A 47 1.75 -4.06 4.55
CA ILE A 47 2.58 -3.25 5.44
C ILE A 47 1.98 -3.35 6.83
N ASP A 48 2.74 -3.91 7.76
CA ASP A 48 2.36 -4.00 9.17
C ASP A 48 2.85 -2.77 9.92
N VAL A 49 1.94 -2.14 10.65
CA VAL A 49 2.24 -0.97 11.49
C VAL A 49 1.92 -1.34 12.93
N PRO A 50 2.95 -1.50 13.79
CA PRO A 50 2.76 -1.84 15.19
C PRO A 50 1.78 -0.90 15.90
N GLY A 51 0.81 -1.46 16.62
CA GLY A 51 -0.21 -0.71 17.33
C GLY A 51 -1.39 -0.20 16.49
N LEU A 52 -1.27 -0.18 15.16
CA LEU A 52 -2.34 0.27 14.24
C LEU A 52 -2.97 -0.87 13.43
N GLY A 53 -2.21 -1.93 13.16
CA GLY A 53 -2.65 -3.04 12.32
C GLY A 53 -1.87 -3.14 11.01
N HIS A 54 -2.53 -3.52 9.93
CA HIS A 54 -1.87 -3.71 8.65
C HIS A 54 -2.63 -3.05 7.50
N PHE A 55 -1.86 -2.54 6.54
CA PHE A 55 -2.35 -2.01 5.28
C PHE A 55 -2.18 -3.06 4.20
N LEU A 56 -3.27 -3.39 3.51
CA LEU A 56 -3.28 -4.33 2.38
C LEU A 56 -3.57 -3.60 1.08
N ILE A 57 -2.81 -3.92 0.06
CA ILE A 57 -3.09 -3.46 -1.30
C ILE A 57 -4.21 -4.31 -1.88
N ARG A 58 -5.30 -3.66 -2.30
CA ARG A 58 -6.45 -4.33 -2.91
C ARG A 58 -6.30 -4.35 -4.42
N GLN A 59 -6.33 -5.55 -5.03
CA GLN A 59 -6.25 -5.75 -6.48
C GLN A 59 -7.19 -4.84 -7.28
N LYS A 60 -8.48 -4.79 -6.92
CA LYS A 60 -9.46 -3.92 -7.58
C LYS A 60 -9.08 -2.42 -7.57
N ARG A 61 -8.40 -1.96 -6.52
CA ARG A 61 -7.93 -0.57 -6.43
C ARG A 61 -6.75 -0.31 -7.36
N VAL A 62 -5.85 -1.28 -7.49
CA VAL A 62 -4.72 -1.21 -8.41
C VAL A 62 -5.22 -1.20 -9.85
N GLU A 63 -6.11 -2.12 -10.22
CA GLU A 63 -6.71 -2.20 -11.55
C GLU A 63 -7.49 -0.93 -11.92
N GLY A 64 -8.30 -0.41 -10.99
CA GLY A 64 -9.01 0.86 -11.17
C GLY A 64 -8.07 2.06 -11.32
N GLY A 65 -6.95 2.08 -10.59
CA GLY A 65 -5.90 3.09 -10.73
C GLY A 65 -5.23 3.05 -12.09
N ILE A 66 -4.89 1.87 -12.59
CA ILE A 66 -4.31 1.66 -13.92
C ILE A 66 -5.27 2.14 -15.00
N ALA A 67 -6.53 1.73 -14.96
CA ALA A 67 -7.56 2.15 -15.93
C ALA A 67 -7.74 3.68 -15.95
N LYS A 68 -7.75 4.31 -14.77
CA LYS A 68 -7.87 5.77 -14.65
C LYS A 68 -6.67 6.49 -15.24
N ILE A 69 -5.45 6.01 -14.99
CA ILE A 69 -4.23 6.63 -15.54
C ILE A 69 -4.19 6.47 -17.05
N ASN A 70 -4.51 5.29 -17.60
CA ASN A 70 -4.57 5.07 -19.05
C ASN A 70 -5.54 6.04 -19.72
N LYS A 71 -6.74 6.19 -19.16
CA LYS A 71 -7.72 7.17 -19.67
C LYS A 71 -7.19 8.61 -19.61
N THR A 72 -6.48 8.97 -18.56
CA THR A 72 -5.86 10.29 -18.43
C THR A 72 -4.76 10.49 -19.46
N LEU A 73 -3.92 9.49 -19.70
CA LEU A 73 -2.85 9.56 -20.71
C LEU A 73 -3.39 9.70 -22.13
N GLU A 74 -4.49 9.01 -22.46
CA GLU A 74 -5.17 9.11 -23.75
C GLU A 74 -5.79 10.50 -23.99
N SER A 75 -6.28 11.15 -22.92
CA SER A 75 -6.93 12.46 -23.00
C SER A 75 -6.00 13.65 -22.82
N THR A 76 -4.73 13.44 -22.46
CA THR A 76 -3.77 14.51 -22.20
C THR A 76 -3.08 14.94 -23.50
N ASP A 77 -3.27 16.19 -23.92
CA ASP A 77 -2.59 16.80 -25.06
C ASP A 77 -1.15 17.20 -24.69
N GLU A 78 -0.22 17.00 -25.59
CA GLU A 78 1.21 17.29 -25.40
C GLU A 78 1.59 18.76 -25.69
N GLY A 79 0.62 19.62 -25.95
CA GLY A 79 0.84 20.98 -26.44
C GLY A 79 1.50 21.97 -25.48
N SER A 80 1.73 21.62 -24.21
CA SER A 80 2.39 22.50 -23.25
C SER A 80 3.42 21.78 -22.38
N PHE A 81 4.40 22.54 -21.87
CA PHE A 81 5.41 22.01 -20.93
C PHE A 81 4.78 21.36 -19.68
N ASN A 82 3.72 21.97 -19.14
CA ASN A 82 3.02 21.45 -17.99
C ASN A 82 2.31 20.13 -18.29
N SER A 83 1.70 20.00 -19.48
CA SER A 83 1.06 18.75 -19.92
C SER A 83 2.08 17.64 -20.11
N TYR A 84 3.22 17.94 -20.68
CA TYR A 84 4.32 16.99 -20.87
C TYR A 84 4.84 16.46 -19.50
N HIS A 85 5.10 17.36 -18.56
CA HIS A 85 5.57 16.99 -17.24
C HIS A 85 4.53 16.18 -16.47
N TYR A 86 3.27 16.57 -16.55
CA TYR A 86 2.14 15.82 -15.97
C TYR A 86 2.03 14.41 -16.55
N LYS A 87 2.11 14.27 -17.87
CA LYS A 87 2.07 12.98 -18.56
C LYS A 87 3.20 12.08 -18.08
N LYS A 88 4.42 12.59 -17.98
CA LYS A 88 5.57 11.84 -17.48
C LYS A 88 5.36 11.32 -16.06
N LEU A 89 4.81 12.15 -15.17
CA LEU A 89 4.46 11.72 -13.80
C LEU A 89 3.39 10.62 -13.79
N GLN A 90 2.40 10.68 -14.69
CA GLN A 90 1.38 9.65 -14.80
C GLN A 90 1.98 8.33 -15.34
N GLU A 91 2.90 8.39 -16.28
CA GLU A 91 3.62 7.21 -16.78
C GLU A 91 4.47 6.53 -15.70
N GLU A 92 5.15 7.30 -14.85
CA GLU A 92 5.89 6.76 -13.70
C GLU A 92 4.97 6.06 -12.68
N LYS A 93 3.82 6.68 -12.37
CA LYS A 93 2.79 6.06 -11.53
C LYS A 93 2.24 4.78 -12.16
N LEU A 94 2.02 4.78 -13.47
CA LEU A 94 1.54 3.59 -14.19
C LEU A 94 2.54 2.44 -14.08
N LYS A 95 3.83 2.69 -14.29
CA LYS A 95 4.89 1.69 -14.14
C LYS A 95 4.88 1.07 -12.73
N LEU A 96 4.72 1.91 -11.71
CA LEU A 96 4.66 1.46 -10.32
C LEU A 96 3.43 0.57 -10.08
N LEU A 97 2.25 0.98 -10.55
CA LEU A 97 1.02 0.20 -10.41
C LEU A 97 1.06 -1.12 -11.19
N LEU A 98 1.68 -1.15 -12.38
CA LEU A 98 1.87 -2.38 -13.15
C LEU A 98 2.82 -3.35 -12.43
N SER A 99 3.90 -2.85 -11.83
CA SER A 99 4.80 -3.65 -11.01
C SER A 99 4.06 -4.29 -9.82
N ILE A 100 3.20 -3.53 -9.14
CA ILE A 100 2.38 -4.05 -8.05
C ILE A 100 1.36 -5.07 -8.54
N LYS A 101 0.71 -4.83 -9.68
CA LYS A 101 -0.22 -5.79 -10.28
C LYS A 101 0.48 -7.13 -10.54
N ASN A 102 1.67 -7.12 -11.13
CA ASN A 102 2.44 -8.33 -11.37
C ASN A 102 2.74 -9.10 -10.07
N LYS A 103 3.14 -8.40 -9.00
CA LYS A 103 3.35 -9.03 -7.68
C LYS A 103 2.07 -9.64 -7.10
N ILE A 104 0.92 -8.99 -7.30
CA ILE A 104 -0.38 -9.53 -6.87
C ILE A 104 -0.69 -10.81 -7.66
N ASP A 105 -0.51 -10.78 -8.96
CA ASP A 105 -0.79 -11.92 -9.85
C ASP A 105 0.12 -13.12 -9.50
N GLU A 106 1.41 -12.90 -9.28
CA GLU A 106 2.36 -13.92 -8.81
C GLU A 106 1.92 -14.52 -7.46
N PHE A 107 1.59 -13.69 -6.49
CA PHE A 107 1.11 -14.13 -5.19
C PHE A 107 -0.19 -14.96 -5.28
N LEU A 108 -1.12 -14.59 -6.15
CA LEU A 108 -2.36 -15.35 -6.36
C LEU A 108 -2.10 -16.70 -7.02
N ILE A 109 -1.15 -16.79 -7.94
CA ILE A 109 -0.73 -18.05 -8.57
C ILE A 109 -0.11 -18.98 -7.53
N GLU A 110 0.85 -18.49 -6.74
CA GLU A 110 1.49 -19.26 -5.67
C GLU A 110 0.48 -19.78 -4.65
N ARG A 111 -0.45 -18.92 -4.24
CA ARG A 111 -1.51 -19.30 -3.30
C ARG A 111 -2.47 -20.34 -3.87
N LYS A 112 -2.74 -20.30 -5.17
CA LYS A 112 -3.55 -21.31 -5.85
C LYS A 112 -2.81 -22.64 -5.90
N GLN A 113 -1.55 -22.64 -6.30
CA GLN A 113 -0.69 -23.85 -6.34
C GLN A 113 -0.62 -24.52 -4.96
N PHE A 114 -0.40 -23.74 -3.91
CA PHE A 114 -0.35 -24.25 -2.54
C PHE A 114 -1.68 -24.93 -2.12
N ARG A 115 -2.83 -24.36 -2.48
CA ARG A 115 -4.14 -24.97 -2.22
C ARG A 115 -4.31 -26.28 -3.00
N ASP A 116 -3.96 -26.28 -4.28
CA ASP A 116 -4.08 -27.46 -5.14
C ASP A 116 -3.19 -28.63 -4.63
N GLU A 117 -2.00 -28.33 -4.08
CA GLU A 117 -1.13 -29.29 -3.44
C GLU A 117 -1.71 -29.83 -2.13
N GLN A 118 -2.29 -28.98 -1.31
CA GLN A 118 -2.98 -29.36 -0.08
C GLN A 118 -4.16 -30.29 -0.38
N ASP A 119 -4.98 -29.96 -1.37
CA ASP A 119 -6.13 -30.76 -1.77
C ASP A 119 -5.70 -32.14 -2.28
N LYS A 120 -4.64 -32.23 -3.07
CA LYS A 120 -4.04 -33.51 -3.50
C LYS A 120 -3.59 -34.35 -2.32
N TYR A 121 -2.86 -33.75 -1.38
CA TYR A 121 -2.40 -34.43 -0.17
C TYR A 121 -3.55 -35.02 0.64
N TYR A 122 -4.63 -34.28 0.84
CA TYR A 122 -5.81 -34.78 1.55
C TYR A 122 -6.53 -35.90 0.80
N LEU A 123 -6.64 -35.82 -0.51
CA LEU A 123 -7.22 -36.87 -1.34
C LEU A 123 -6.40 -38.19 -1.30
N GLU A 124 -5.08 -38.11 -1.36
CA GLU A 124 -4.18 -39.25 -1.24
C GLU A 124 -4.29 -39.89 0.15
N LYS A 125 -4.34 -39.08 1.20
CA LYS A 125 -4.49 -39.58 2.57
C LYS A 125 -5.82 -40.31 2.79
N GLN A 126 -6.91 -39.81 2.20
CA GLN A 126 -8.21 -40.49 2.23
C GLN A 126 -8.20 -41.83 1.54
N LYS A 127 -7.52 -41.94 0.38
CA LYS A 127 -7.38 -43.19 -0.37
C LYS A 127 -6.52 -44.20 0.37
N SER A 128 -5.49 -43.80 1.11
CA SER A 128 -4.62 -44.68 1.88
C SER A 128 -5.28 -45.18 3.18
N ASN A 129 -6.31 -44.53 3.67
CA ASN A 129 -7.07 -44.90 4.86
C ASN A 129 -8.35 -45.69 4.55
N SER A 130 -8.62 -45.94 3.28
CA SER A 130 -9.71 -46.80 2.79
C SER A 130 -9.16 -48.17 2.37
#